data_e69d33080e66af78c757abca2bc61f9d
#
_entry.id   e69d33080e66af78c757abca2bc61f9d
#
_cell.length_a   1.000
_cell.length_b   1.000
_cell.length_c   1.000
_cell.angle_alpha   90.00
_cell.angle_beta   90.00
_cell.angle_gamma   90.00
#
_symmetry.space_group_name_H-M   'P 1'
#
loop_
_entity.id
_entity.type
_entity.pdbx_description
1 polymer ?
#
loop_
_entity_poly.entity_id
_entity_poly.type
_entity_poly.pdbx_seq_one_letter_code
_entity_poly.pdbx_strand_id
1 'polypeptide(L)'
;MKKKTNICKYLELNKNKKEFKLYIKKTKFSWHLDKDTILLKNFFSSINYRDYLASKGSLAVARRFPYVPGVDLVGKVIESSNKNFSKGDRVAAFSIPSNSAYPGAWSNYCKIHSKNLFKIPKKWKFEDVISIGTAGLAAASGINSILLNSKINKKNKFSLLVTGASGGVGSVACLFGKIFDWKITAVTRNVKKNEKYLKSLGVQKIIGSKNFLLDSKMNLLPPE
;
A
#
# COMPACT_ATOMS: atom_id res chain seq x y z
N MET A 1 -16.85 14.61 -33.70
CA MET A 1 -15.77 14.87 -32.73
C MET A 1 -14.70 13.80 -32.88
N LYS A 2 -13.47 14.16 -33.26
CA LYS A 2 -12.34 13.21 -33.32
C LYS A 2 -12.04 12.70 -31.90
N LYS A 3 -12.22 11.41 -31.62
CA LYS A 3 -11.80 10.80 -30.36
C LYS A 3 -10.28 11.02 -30.21
N LYS A 4 -9.85 11.85 -29.25
CA LYS A 4 -8.44 11.98 -28.91
C LYS A 4 -7.91 10.60 -28.54
N THR A 5 -7.04 10.05 -29.37
CA THR A 5 -6.37 8.76 -29.11
C THR A 5 -5.36 8.99 -27.98
N ASN A 6 -5.69 8.55 -26.79
CA ASN A 6 -4.77 8.63 -25.66
C ASN A 6 -3.74 7.49 -25.76
N ILE A 7 -2.48 7.78 -25.45
CA ILE A 7 -1.42 6.78 -25.38
C ILE A 7 -1.23 6.40 -23.91
N CYS A 8 -1.46 5.13 -23.59
CA CYS A 8 -1.14 4.57 -22.29
C CYS A 8 0.31 4.07 -22.29
N LYS A 9 1.11 4.55 -21.33
CA LYS A 9 2.43 4.02 -20.99
C LYS A 9 2.32 3.24 -19.70
N TYR A 10 2.88 2.03 -19.66
CA TYR A 10 2.81 1.16 -18.50
C TYR A 10 4.03 0.23 -18.41
N LEU A 11 4.30 -0.25 -17.20
CA LEU A 11 5.27 -1.30 -16.95
C LEU A 11 4.57 -2.65 -17.04
N GLU A 12 5.03 -3.52 -17.91
CA GLU A 12 4.49 -4.85 -18.13
C GLU A 12 5.49 -5.92 -17.73
N LEU A 13 5.09 -6.78 -16.84
CA LEU A 13 5.85 -7.98 -16.48
C LEU A 13 5.43 -9.13 -17.40
N ASN A 14 6.40 -9.66 -18.12
CA ASN A 14 6.24 -10.82 -18.97
C ASN A 14 6.98 -12.01 -18.39
N LYS A 15 6.39 -13.20 -18.56
CA LYS A 15 7.01 -14.49 -18.28
C LYS A 15 7.45 -15.12 -19.60
N ASN A 16 8.76 -15.33 -19.75
CA ASN A 16 9.32 -16.09 -20.87
C ASN A 16 10.05 -17.32 -20.31
N LYS A 17 9.46 -18.52 -20.51
CA LYS A 17 9.94 -19.78 -19.91
C LYS A 17 10.10 -19.66 -18.38
N LYS A 18 11.34 -19.52 -17.89
CA LYS A 18 11.67 -19.36 -16.46
C LYS A 18 12.05 -17.93 -16.06
N GLU A 19 12.14 -17.01 -17.02
CA GLU A 19 12.56 -15.62 -16.76
C GLU A 19 11.38 -14.67 -16.67
N PHE A 20 11.47 -13.73 -15.77
CA PHE A 20 10.52 -12.64 -15.59
C PHE A 20 11.21 -11.31 -15.90
N LYS A 21 10.65 -10.57 -16.85
CA LYS A 21 11.22 -9.27 -17.27
C LYS A 21 10.17 -8.20 -17.31
N LEU A 22 10.55 -7.01 -16.83
CA LEU A 22 9.73 -5.80 -16.89
C LEU A 22 10.06 -5.03 -18.18
N TYR A 23 9.01 -4.63 -18.90
CA TYR A 23 9.11 -3.85 -20.12
C TYR A 23 8.28 -2.57 -20.01
N ILE A 24 8.80 -1.45 -20.53
CA ILE A 24 8.00 -0.26 -20.76
C ILE A 24 7.24 -0.46 -22.06
N LYS A 25 5.92 -0.47 -21.96
CA LYS A 25 5.01 -0.59 -23.11
C LYS A 25 4.24 0.69 -23.34
N LYS A 26 3.83 0.89 -24.60
CA LYS A 26 2.95 1.97 -25.04
C LYS A 26 1.85 1.39 -25.89
N THR A 27 0.61 1.75 -25.61
CA THR A 27 -0.53 1.35 -26.43
C THR A 27 -1.48 2.51 -26.65
N LYS A 28 -2.11 2.56 -27.81
CA LYS A 28 -3.29 3.40 -28.01
C LYS A 28 -4.45 2.68 -27.35
N PHE A 29 -5.28 3.40 -26.61
CA PHE A 29 -6.43 2.79 -25.99
C PHE A 29 -7.70 3.60 -26.25
N SER A 30 -8.79 2.86 -26.45
CA SER A 30 -10.15 3.33 -26.24
C SER A 30 -10.78 2.38 -25.23
N TRP A 31 -10.84 2.80 -23.96
CA TRP A 31 -11.43 1.91 -22.96
C TRP A 31 -12.93 2.14 -22.91
N HIS A 32 -13.66 1.09 -23.21
CA HIS A 32 -15.07 1.02 -22.85
C HIS A 32 -15.16 0.85 -21.32
N LEU A 33 -16.05 1.63 -20.71
CA LEU A 33 -16.32 1.50 -19.28
C LEU A 33 -17.42 0.46 -19.07
N ASP A 34 -17.08 -0.58 -18.32
CA ASP A 34 -18.08 -1.49 -17.79
C ASP A 34 -18.88 -0.80 -16.67
N LYS A 35 -19.97 -1.39 -16.25
CA LYS A 35 -20.76 -0.88 -15.13
C LYS A 35 -19.87 -0.69 -13.89
N ASP A 36 -20.05 0.44 -13.22
CA ASP A 36 -19.32 0.82 -12.00
C ASP A 36 -17.80 0.89 -12.14
N THR A 37 -17.28 1.07 -13.35
CA THR A 37 -15.85 1.30 -13.59
C THR A 37 -15.55 2.76 -13.89
N ILE A 38 -14.32 3.14 -13.58
CA ILE A 38 -13.83 4.51 -13.67
C ILE A 38 -12.48 4.51 -14.35
N LEU A 39 -12.33 5.32 -15.38
CA LEU A 39 -11.07 5.60 -16.05
C LEU A 39 -10.36 6.74 -15.34
N LEU A 40 -9.13 6.50 -14.94
CA LEU A 40 -8.28 7.42 -14.21
C LEU A 40 -7.05 7.78 -14.99
N LYS A 41 -6.62 9.04 -14.86
CA LYS A 41 -5.24 9.45 -15.14
C LYS A 41 -4.45 9.38 -13.83
N ASN A 42 -3.47 8.49 -13.77
CA ASN A 42 -2.56 8.36 -12.65
C ASN A 42 -1.57 9.49 -12.59
N PHE A 43 -1.27 9.95 -11.37
CA PHE A 43 -0.23 10.91 -11.07
C PHE A 43 0.92 10.26 -10.29
N PHE A 44 0.59 9.44 -9.29
CA PHE A 44 1.56 8.71 -8.48
C PHE A 44 1.08 7.30 -8.18
N SER A 45 2.05 6.41 -8.03
CA SER A 45 1.89 5.05 -7.51
C SER A 45 2.98 4.78 -6.50
N SER A 46 2.69 4.11 -5.41
CA SER A 46 3.70 3.63 -4.46
C SER A 46 4.35 2.34 -4.95
N ILE A 47 5.45 1.96 -4.31
CA ILE A 47 6.10 0.67 -4.49
C ILE A 47 5.96 -0.11 -3.18
N ASN A 48 5.24 -1.22 -3.22
CA ASN A 48 5.04 -2.11 -2.09
C ASN A 48 5.89 -3.38 -2.22
N TYR A 49 6.13 -4.08 -1.12
CA TYR A 49 6.82 -5.38 -1.13
C TYR A 49 6.11 -6.40 -2.05
N ARG A 50 4.79 -6.30 -2.17
CA ARG A 50 3.99 -7.08 -3.10
C ARG A 50 4.36 -6.82 -4.57
N ASP A 51 4.60 -5.58 -4.95
CA ASP A 51 5.05 -5.21 -6.30
C ASP A 51 6.45 -5.77 -6.59
N TYR A 52 7.33 -5.72 -5.59
CA TYR A 52 8.64 -6.36 -5.67
C TYR A 52 8.53 -7.87 -5.87
N LEU A 53 7.71 -8.57 -5.10
CA LEU A 53 7.47 -10.00 -5.27
C LEU A 53 6.90 -10.31 -6.66
N ALA A 54 5.96 -9.51 -7.15
CA ALA A 54 5.43 -9.65 -8.51
C ALA A 54 6.55 -9.51 -9.55
N SER A 55 7.42 -8.50 -9.41
CA SER A 55 8.54 -8.26 -10.35
C SER A 55 9.57 -9.42 -10.36
N LYS A 56 9.63 -10.19 -9.28
CA LYS A 56 10.45 -11.42 -9.18
C LYS A 56 9.71 -12.68 -9.64
N GLY A 57 8.49 -12.53 -10.17
CA GLY A 57 7.71 -13.65 -10.70
C GLY A 57 7.02 -14.51 -9.65
N SER A 58 6.80 -13.99 -8.45
CA SER A 58 6.05 -14.71 -7.41
C SER A 58 4.62 -14.98 -7.87
N LEU A 59 4.29 -16.24 -8.10
CA LEU A 59 2.95 -16.68 -8.50
C LEU A 59 1.89 -16.47 -7.38
N ALA A 60 2.32 -16.28 -6.14
CA ALA A 60 1.43 -15.89 -5.06
C ALA A 60 0.83 -14.48 -5.28
N VAL A 61 1.51 -13.64 -6.07
CA VAL A 61 1.10 -12.26 -6.36
C VAL A 61 0.64 -12.09 -7.80
N ALA A 62 1.45 -12.52 -8.78
CA ALA A 62 1.16 -12.40 -10.21
C ALA A 62 0.88 -13.79 -10.80
N ARG A 63 -0.40 -14.14 -10.98
CA ARG A 63 -0.83 -15.46 -11.45
C ARG A 63 -1.07 -15.52 -12.94
N ARG A 64 -1.23 -14.38 -13.60
CA ARG A 64 -1.50 -14.28 -15.05
C ARG A 64 -0.50 -13.33 -15.68
N PHE A 65 -0.06 -13.65 -16.89
CA PHE A 65 0.88 -12.83 -17.65
C PHE A 65 0.31 -12.61 -19.07
N PRO A 66 0.56 -11.44 -19.69
CA PRO A 66 1.32 -10.32 -19.15
C PRO A 66 0.64 -9.66 -17.93
N TYR A 67 1.42 -9.09 -17.03
CA TYR A 67 0.94 -8.49 -15.78
C TYR A 67 1.45 -7.05 -15.61
N VAL A 68 0.57 -6.12 -15.26
CA VAL A 68 0.96 -4.75 -14.91
C VAL A 68 0.91 -4.60 -13.39
N PRO A 69 2.06 -4.40 -12.72
CA PRO A 69 2.12 -4.21 -11.27
C PRO A 69 1.53 -2.87 -10.81
N GLY A 70 1.61 -2.64 -9.51
CA GLY A 70 1.14 -1.44 -8.83
C GLY A 70 -0.20 -1.65 -8.15
N VAL A 71 -0.18 -1.63 -6.82
CA VAL A 71 -1.39 -1.85 -5.99
C VAL A 71 -1.95 -0.56 -5.39
N ASP A 72 -1.25 0.56 -5.54
CA ASP A 72 -1.65 1.86 -5.03
C ASP A 72 -1.57 2.92 -6.10
N LEU A 73 -2.53 3.82 -6.12
CA LEU A 73 -2.51 5.00 -6.97
C LEU A 73 -3.20 6.21 -6.33
N VAL A 74 -2.83 7.37 -6.84
CA VAL A 74 -3.62 8.60 -6.74
C VAL A 74 -3.72 9.24 -8.11
N GLY A 75 -4.89 9.80 -8.43
CA GLY A 75 -5.12 10.33 -9.74
C GLY A 75 -6.39 11.18 -9.85
N LYS A 76 -6.75 11.47 -11.09
CA LYS A 76 -8.00 12.17 -11.43
C LYS A 76 -8.88 11.33 -12.32
N VAL A 77 -10.15 11.40 -12.09
CA VAL A 77 -11.18 10.80 -12.94
C VAL A 77 -11.19 11.46 -14.32
N ILE A 78 -11.08 10.64 -15.36
CA ILE A 78 -11.24 11.06 -16.77
C ILE A 78 -12.65 10.81 -17.23
N GLU A 79 -13.18 9.61 -16.92
CA GLU A 79 -14.52 9.16 -17.30
C GLU A 79 -15.04 8.19 -16.24
N SER A 80 -16.33 8.17 -16.00
CA SER A 80 -16.97 7.35 -14.98
C SER A 80 -18.28 6.78 -15.48
N SER A 81 -18.53 5.50 -15.22
CA SER A 81 -19.85 4.86 -15.35
C SER A 81 -20.60 4.75 -14.01
N ASN A 82 -20.07 5.35 -12.93
CA ASN A 82 -20.69 5.35 -11.60
C ASN A 82 -21.06 6.79 -11.19
N LYS A 83 -22.31 6.99 -10.74
CA LYS A 83 -22.86 8.30 -10.38
C LYS A 83 -22.13 9.03 -9.23
N ASN A 84 -21.41 8.30 -8.40
CA ASN A 84 -20.71 8.88 -7.25
C ASN A 84 -19.37 9.54 -7.64
N PHE A 85 -18.90 9.36 -8.89
CA PHE A 85 -17.64 9.90 -9.35
C PHE A 85 -17.82 10.69 -10.64
N SER A 86 -17.27 11.88 -10.68
CA SER A 86 -17.35 12.81 -11.80
C SER A 86 -15.97 13.10 -12.39
N LYS A 87 -15.93 13.43 -13.68
CA LYS A 87 -14.69 13.88 -14.34
C LYS A 87 -14.02 15.01 -13.55
N GLY A 88 -12.72 14.86 -13.31
CA GLY A 88 -11.92 15.80 -12.52
C GLY A 88 -11.85 15.47 -11.03
N ASP A 89 -12.67 14.56 -10.50
CA ASP A 89 -12.58 14.12 -9.11
C ASP A 89 -11.17 13.60 -8.81
N ARG A 90 -10.62 14.01 -7.68
CA ARG A 90 -9.34 13.53 -7.14
C ARG A 90 -9.61 12.27 -6.34
N VAL A 91 -8.94 11.20 -6.70
CA VAL A 91 -9.20 9.87 -6.13
C VAL A 91 -7.93 9.12 -5.80
N ALA A 92 -8.05 8.19 -4.85
CA ALA A 92 -7.02 7.22 -4.52
C ALA A 92 -7.61 5.81 -4.51
N ALA A 93 -6.74 4.84 -4.73
CA ALA A 93 -7.00 3.43 -4.50
C ALA A 93 -5.77 2.81 -3.83
N PHE A 94 -5.99 2.00 -2.80
CA PHE A 94 -4.96 1.25 -2.11
C PHE A 94 -5.31 -0.24 -2.11
N SER A 95 -4.29 -1.08 -2.13
CA SER A 95 -4.44 -2.53 -2.16
C SER A 95 -5.29 -3.03 -3.34
N ILE A 96 -5.11 -2.43 -4.52
CA ILE A 96 -5.79 -2.85 -5.74
C ILE A 96 -5.55 -4.35 -5.97
N PRO A 97 -6.63 -5.14 -6.21
CA PRO A 97 -6.47 -6.57 -6.44
C PRO A 97 -5.56 -6.89 -7.63
N SER A 98 -4.53 -7.69 -7.44
CA SER A 98 -3.58 -8.08 -8.49
C SER A 98 -4.15 -8.99 -9.58
N ASN A 99 -5.37 -9.50 -9.39
CA ASN A 99 -6.07 -10.36 -10.36
C ASN A 99 -7.18 -9.62 -11.10
N SER A 100 -7.23 -8.29 -10.99
CA SER A 100 -8.21 -7.50 -11.74
C SER A 100 -7.96 -7.67 -13.24
N ALA A 101 -9.04 -7.67 -14.02
CA ALA A 101 -8.98 -7.68 -15.49
C ALA A 101 -8.35 -6.39 -16.05
N TYR A 102 -7.90 -5.50 -15.20
CA TYR A 102 -7.38 -4.17 -15.53
C TYR A 102 -5.92 -4.04 -15.14
N PRO A 103 -5.14 -3.23 -15.88
CA PRO A 103 -3.74 -2.95 -15.56
C PRO A 103 -3.59 -2.40 -14.15
N GLY A 104 -2.51 -2.78 -13.49
CA GLY A 104 -2.13 -2.20 -12.20
C GLY A 104 -1.71 -0.73 -12.29
N ALA A 105 -1.38 -0.16 -11.15
CA ALA A 105 -1.13 1.27 -11.03
C ALA A 105 0.22 1.75 -11.61
N TRP A 106 1.11 0.83 -12.05
CA TRP A 106 2.33 1.21 -12.78
C TRP A 106 2.04 1.51 -14.26
N SER A 107 0.99 2.30 -14.43
CA SER A 107 0.47 2.79 -15.70
C SER A 107 0.03 4.25 -15.54
N ASN A 108 0.16 5.07 -16.58
CA ASN A 108 -0.31 6.45 -16.54
C ASN A 108 -1.83 6.59 -16.68
N TYR A 109 -2.53 5.49 -17.05
CA TYR A 109 -3.99 5.39 -17.02
C TYR A 109 -4.40 4.05 -16.45
N CYS A 110 -5.44 4.04 -15.62
CA CYS A 110 -6.01 2.82 -15.05
C CYS A 110 -7.52 2.81 -15.17
N LYS A 111 -8.10 1.63 -15.35
CA LYS A 111 -9.54 1.39 -15.21
C LYS A 111 -9.75 0.63 -13.91
N ILE A 112 -10.56 1.18 -13.00
CA ILE A 112 -10.75 0.64 -11.65
C ILE A 112 -12.23 0.62 -11.31
N HIS A 113 -12.67 -0.43 -10.61
CA HIS A 113 -14.03 -0.50 -10.10
C HIS A 113 -14.24 0.50 -8.96
N SER A 114 -15.37 1.22 -8.97
CA SER A 114 -15.69 2.29 -8.03
C SER A 114 -15.55 1.92 -6.55
N LYS A 115 -15.84 0.66 -6.18
CA LYS A 115 -15.69 0.16 -4.80
C LYS A 115 -14.27 0.20 -4.24
N ASN A 116 -13.27 0.27 -5.11
CA ASN A 116 -11.85 0.32 -4.72
C ASN A 116 -11.32 1.75 -4.67
N LEU A 117 -12.18 2.75 -4.93
CA LEU A 117 -11.81 4.15 -5.00
C LEU A 117 -12.40 4.95 -3.85
N PHE A 118 -11.64 5.92 -3.36
CA PHE A 118 -12.14 6.95 -2.46
C PHE A 118 -11.71 8.34 -2.94
N LYS A 119 -12.55 9.34 -2.64
CA LYS A 119 -12.27 10.73 -3.00
C LYS A 119 -11.24 11.32 -2.04
N ILE A 120 -10.29 12.07 -2.61
CA ILE A 120 -9.27 12.78 -1.83
C ILE A 120 -9.80 14.18 -1.51
N PRO A 121 -9.87 14.58 -0.21
CA PRO A 121 -10.23 15.93 0.17
C PRO A 121 -9.34 16.99 -0.50
N LYS A 122 -9.92 18.14 -0.86
CA LYS A 122 -9.21 19.20 -1.60
C LYS A 122 -7.92 19.68 -0.93
N LYS A 123 -7.90 19.70 0.42
CA LYS A 123 -6.76 20.16 1.24
C LYS A 123 -5.53 19.24 1.22
N TRP A 124 -5.69 17.97 0.80
CA TRP A 124 -4.59 16.99 0.80
C TRP A 124 -3.87 17.01 -0.55
N LYS A 125 -2.54 16.95 -0.54
CA LYS A 125 -1.73 16.75 -1.74
C LYS A 125 -1.76 15.27 -2.16
N PHE A 126 -1.53 14.99 -3.44
CA PHE A 126 -1.44 13.61 -3.91
C PHE A 126 -0.26 12.86 -3.28
N GLU A 127 0.86 13.58 -3.08
CA GLU A 127 2.07 13.06 -2.46
C GLU A 127 1.82 12.60 -1.02
N ASP A 128 1.06 13.38 -0.25
CA ASP A 128 0.71 13.03 1.13
C ASP A 128 -0.16 11.78 1.17
N VAL A 129 -1.15 11.70 0.28
CA VAL A 129 -2.09 10.57 0.23
C VAL A 129 -1.38 9.29 -0.22
N ILE A 130 -0.55 9.35 -1.28
CA ILE A 130 0.13 8.15 -1.77
C ILE A 130 1.19 7.64 -0.79
N SER A 131 1.76 8.51 0.06
CA SER A 131 2.72 8.11 1.08
C SER A 131 2.10 7.25 2.17
N ILE A 132 0.79 7.34 2.40
CA ILE A 132 0.03 6.43 3.26
C ILE A 132 -0.02 5.05 2.63
N GLY A 133 -0.54 4.94 1.41
CA GLY A 133 -0.60 3.73 0.61
C GLY A 133 -1.20 2.51 1.32
N THR A 134 -0.98 1.35 0.72
CA THR A 134 -1.38 0.05 1.31
C THR A 134 -0.70 -0.20 2.66
N ALA A 135 0.54 0.24 2.85
CA ALA A 135 1.26 0.06 4.11
C ALA A 135 0.60 0.82 5.26
N GLY A 136 0.21 2.07 5.03
CA GLY A 136 -0.51 2.88 6.01
C GLY A 136 -1.91 2.34 6.30
N LEU A 137 -2.63 1.88 5.27
CA LEU A 137 -3.94 1.24 5.45
C LEU A 137 -3.84 -0.02 6.32
N ALA A 138 -2.84 -0.87 6.07
CA ALA A 138 -2.61 -2.08 6.85
C ALA A 138 -2.26 -1.75 8.32
N ALA A 139 -1.39 -0.79 8.55
CA ALA A 139 -1.05 -0.34 9.90
C ALA A 139 -2.27 0.23 10.63
N ALA A 140 -3.05 1.10 9.97
CA ALA A 140 -4.27 1.67 10.55
C ALA A 140 -5.30 0.60 10.91
N SER A 141 -5.49 -0.40 10.03
CA SER A 141 -6.41 -1.54 10.30
C SER A 141 -5.95 -2.34 11.52
N GLY A 142 -4.65 -2.64 11.63
CA GLY A 142 -4.10 -3.35 12.79
C GLY A 142 -4.28 -2.56 14.09
N ILE A 143 -3.94 -1.28 14.11
CA ILE A 143 -4.14 -0.42 15.27
C ILE A 143 -5.62 -0.30 15.64
N ASN A 144 -6.50 -0.13 14.64
CA ASN A 144 -7.94 -0.07 14.90
C ASN A 144 -8.47 -1.39 15.48
N SER A 145 -7.99 -2.53 15.02
CA SER A 145 -8.36 -3.84 15.58
C SER A 145 -7.92 -3.97 17.04
N ILE A 146 -6.73 -3.50 17.40
CA ILE A 146 -6.26 -3.45 18.78
C ILE A 146 -7.19 -2.56 19.63
N LEU A 147 -7.53 -1.38 19.14
CA LEU A 147 -8.40 -0.43 19.87
C LEU A 147 -9.82 -0.94 20.07
N LEU A 148 -10.36 -1.70 19.12
CA LEU A 148 -11.72 -2.24 19.20
C LEU A 148 -11.81 -3.49 20.10
N ASN A 149 -10.81 -4.38 20.05
CA ASN A 149 -10.85 -5.67 20.75
C ASN A 149 -10.27 -5.61 22.17
N SER A 150 -9.45 -4.61 22.46
CA SER A 150 -8.99 -4.39 23.82
C SER A 150 -9.92 -3.34 24.47
N LYS A 151 -10.28 -3.52 25.73
CA LYS A 151 -10.96 -2.51 26.56
C LYS A 151 -10.03 -1.27 26.76
N ILE A 152 -9.28 -0.94 25.73
CA ILE A 152 -8.28 0.12 25.71
C ILE A 152 -9.00 1.45 25.60
N ASN A 153 -9.04 2.19 26.68
CA ASN A 153 -9.37 3.60 26.64
C ASN A 153 -8.18 4.36 26.03
N LYS A 154 -8.42 5.27 25.07
CA LYS A 154 -7.40 6.10 24.41
C LYS A 154 -6.49 6.87 25.40
N LYS A 155 -6.92 7.03 26.65
CA LYS A 155 -6.18 7.69 27.73
C LYS A 155 -5.16 6.80 28.45
N ASN A 156 -5.18 5.47 28.25
CA ASN A 156 -4.28 4.57 28.94
C ASN A 156 -2.93 4.49 28.20
N LYS A 157 -1.83 4.55 28.92
CA LYS A 157 -0.48 4.37 28.37
C LYS A 157 -0.25 2.90 28.05
N PHE A 158 -0.25 2.54 26.77
CA PHE A 158 -0.01 1.17 26.32
C PHE A 158 1.43 0.94 25.93
N SER A 159 1.81 -0.33 25.93
CA SER A 159 3.05 -0.78 25.32
C SER A 159 2.72 -1.48 23.99
N LEU A 160 3.27 -0.95 22.91
CA LEU A 160 3.12 -1.47 21.55
C LEU A 160 4.41 -2.18 21.14
N LEU A 161 4.31 -3.47 20.81
CA LEU A 161 5.40 -4.22 20.20
C LEU A 161 5.18 -4.28 18.69
N VAL A 162 6.16 -3.83 17.92
CA VAL A 162 6.10 -3.81 16.46
C VAL A 162 7.22 -4.67 15.88
N THR A 163 6.88 -5.78 15.26
CA THR A 163 7.82 -6.60 14.48
C THR A 163 7.95 -6.07 13.06
N GLY A 164 9.13 -6.25 12.44
CA GLY A 164 9.40 -5.66 11.13
C GLY A 164 9.30 -4.13 11.12
N ALA A 165 9.60 -3.49 12.24
CA ALA A 165 9.36 -2.07 12.52
C ALA A 165 10.01 -1.09 11.52
N SER A 166 11.08 -1.48 10.84
CA SER A 166 11.75 -0.66 9.81
C SER A 166 11.15 -0.81 8.41
N GLY A 167 10.14 -1.68 8.25
CA GLY A 167 9.41 -1.84 6.99
C GLY A 167 8.25 -0.85 6.85
N GLY A 168 7.60 -0.82 5.68
CA GLY A 168 6.50 0.12 5.38
C GLY A 168 5.38 0.10 6.42
N VAL A 169 4.80 -1.08 6.69
CA VAL A 169 3.70 -1.23 7.67
C VAL A 169 4.18 -0.92 9.09
N GLY A 170 5.33 -1.52 9.49
CA GLY A 170 5.85 -1.37 10.84
C GLY A 170 6.23 0.07 11.19
N SER A 171 6.81 0.82 10.26
CA SER A 171 7.15 2.23 10.50
C SER A 171 5.92 3.11 10.70
N VAL A 172 4.86 2.87 9.94
CA VAL A 172 3.59 3.60 10.13
C VAL A 172 2.91 3.17 11.44
N ALA A 173 2.99 1.89 11.84
CA ALA A 173 2.51 1.45 13.14
C ALA A 173 3.24 2.15 14.30
N CYS A 174 4.56 2.33 14.19
CA CYS A 174 5.33 3.13 15.16
C CYS A 174 4.84 4.58 15.22
N LEU A 175 4.56 5.21 14.06
CA LEU A 175 3.99 6.57 14.03
C LEU A 175 2.64 6.66 14.73
N PHE A 176 1.76 5.67 14.57
CA PHE A 176 0.51 5.61 15.33
C PHE A 176 0.77 5.51 16.84
N GLY A 177 1.70 4.63 17.26
CA GLY A 177 2.08 4.54 18.66
C GLY A 177 2.59 5.88 19.23
N LYS A 178 3.37 6.62 18.44
CA LYS A 178 3.82 7.98 18.81
C LYS A 178 2.65 8.96 18.93
N ILE A 179 1.69 8.95 18.00
CA ILE A 179 0.50 9.82 18.00
C ILE A 179 -0.37 9.54 19.24
N PHE A 180 -0.46 8.29 19.68
CA PHE A 180 -1.24 7.87 20.84
C PHE A 180 -0.45 7.92 22.17
N ASP A 181 0.78 8.41 22.17
CA ASP A 181 1.69 8.44 23.33
C ASP A 181 1.90 7.05 23.99
N TRP A 182 1.99 6.01 23.16
CA TRP A 182 2.26 4.66 23.61
C TRP A 182 3.76 4.38 23.76
N LYS A 183 4.13 3.47 24.66
CA LYS A 183 5.49 2.94 24.71
C LYS A 183 5.73 1.99 23.55
N ILE A 184 6.70 2.31 22.69
CA ILE A 184 6.94 1.53 21.47
C ILE A 184 8.23 0.74 21.62
N THR A 185 8.11 -0.59 21.50
CA THR A 185 9.24 -1.51 21.35
C THR A 185 9.27 -2.01 19.90
N ALA A 186 10.36 -1.75 19.19
CA ALA A 186 10.54 -2.14 17.81
C ALA A 186 11.45 -3.36 17.68
N VAL A 187 11.03 -4.34 16.87
CA VAL A 187 11.88 -5.47 16.49
C VAL A 187 12.33 -5.32 15.05
N THR A 188 13.65 -5.35 14.82
CA THR A 188 14.25 -5.22 13.48
C THR A 188 15.43 -6.15 13.30
N ARG A 189 15.72 -6.53 12.03
CA ARG A 189 16.85 -7.42 11.72
C ARG A 189 18.21 -6.77 11.96
N ASN A 190 18.31 -5.47 11.68
CA ASN A 190 19.57 -4.73 11.82
C ASN A 190 19.34 -3.48 12.70
N VAL A 191 19.62 -3.66 13.98
CA VAL A 191 19.45 -2.59 14.99
C VAL A 191 20.30 -1.38 14.64
N LYS A 192 21.61 -1.58 14.47
CA LYS A 192 22.58 -0.49 14.22
C LYS A 192 22.20 0.37 13.00
N LYS A 193 21.78 -0.28 11.90
CA LYS A 193 21.37 0.43 10.67
C LYS A 193 20.09 1.23 10.85
N ASN A 194 19.13 0.71 11.64
CA ASN A 194 17.77 1.26 11.72
C ASN A 194 17.53 2.13 12.97
N GLU A 195 18.49 2.21 13.89
CA GLU A 195 18.32 2.87 15.18
C GLU A 195 17.89 4.34 15.05
N LYS A 196 18.64 5.14 14.30
CA LYS A 196 18.34 6.56 14.09
C LYS A 196 16.93 6.77 13.50
N TYR A 197 16.60 5.96 12.50
CA TYR A 197 15.30 6.00 11.84
C TYR A 197 14.16 5.64 12.81
N LEU A 198 14.28 4.50 13.52
CA LEU A 198 13.25 4.06 14.45
C LEU A 198 13.06 5.04 15.62
N LYS A 199 14.14 5.60 16.15
CA LYS A 199 14.05 6.65 17.19
C LYS A 199 13.30 7.89 16.70
N SER A 200 13.48 8.31 15.45
CA SER A 200 12.72 9.43 14.86
C SER A 200 11.21 9.15 14.78
N LEU A 201 10.82 7.88 14.68
CA LEU A 201 9.42 7.43 14.71
C LEU A 201 8.83 7.34 16.13
N GLY A 202 9.58 7.70 17.17
CA GLY A 202 9.11 7.67 18.55
C GLY A 202 9.36 6.33 19.27
N VAL A 203 10.20 5.45 18.72
CA VAL A 203 10.53 4.16 19.35
C VAL A 203 11.46 4.38 20.53
N GLN A 204 11.11 3.84 21.70
CA GLN A 204 11.91 3.91 22.93
C GLN A 204 12.85 2.72 23.10
N LYS A 205 12.43 1.50 22.72
CA LYS A 205 13.23 0.28 22.83
C LYS A 205 13.35 -0.41 21.47
N ILE A 206 14.56 -0.82 21.10
CA ILE A 206 14.82 -1.53 19.84
C ILE A 206 15.46 -2.88 20.17
N ILE A 207 14.93 -3.95 19.61
CA ILE A 207 15.38 -5.33 19.81
C ILE A 207 15.77 -5.92 18.46
N GLY A 208 16.91 -6.63 18.43
CA GLY A 208 17.30 -7.43 17.28
C GLY A 208 16.40 -8.65 17.12
N SER A 209 15.97 -8.98 15.90
CA SER A 209 15.06 -10.11 15.67
C SER A 209 15.61 -11.46 16.14
N LYS A 210 16.94 -11.67 16.11
CA LYS A 210 17.57 -12.87 16.65
C LYS A 210 17.36 -12.99 18.17
N ASN A 211 17.58 -11.91 18.91
CA ASN A 211 17.41 -11.88 20.37
C ASN A 211 15.93 -12.02 20.74
N PHE A 212 15.03 -11.36 19.98
CA PHE A 212 13.58 -11.49 20.20
C PHE A 212 13.09 -12.94 20.06
N LEU A 213 13.60 -13.69 19.07
CA LEU A 213 13.24 -15.11 18.91
C LEU A 213 13.81 -16.02 20.00
N LEU A 214 14.94 -15.65 20.60
CA LEU A 214 15.51 -16.36 21.74
C LEU A 214 14.70 -16.09 23.01
N ASP A 215 14.33 -14.84 23.26
CA ASP A 215 13.51 -14.42 24.40
C ASP A 215 12.07 -14.96 24.32
N SER A 216 11.51 -15.17 23.12
CA SER A 216 10.14 -15.74 22.95
C SER A 216 10.04 -17.21 23.33
N LYS A 217 11.17 -17.92 23.49
CA LYS A 217 11.21 -19.25 24.12
C LYS A 217 11.13 -19.20 25.64
N MET A 218 11.26 -18.02 26.23
CA MET A 218 11.14 -17.75 27.66
C MET A 218 9.96 -16.80 27.92
N ASN A 219 8.76 -17.37 28.00
CA ASN A 219 7.53 -16.78 28.58
C ASN A 219 7.24 -15.31 28.22
N LEU A 220 6.83 -15.03 26.99
CA LEU A 220 6.28 -13.71 26.59
C LEU A 220 4.74 -13.68 26.47
N LEU A 221 4.05 -14.71 26.89
CA LEU A 221 2.60 -14.64 27.11
C LEU A 221 2.38 -14.26 28.57
N PRO A 222 1.60 -13.20 28.88
CA PRO A 222 1.12 -12.99 30.22
C PRO A 222 0.32 -14.22 30.66
N PRO A 223 0.34 -14.62 31.93
CA PRO A 223 -0.56 -15.64 32.44
C PRO A 223 -2.00 -15.24 32.11
N GLU A 224 -2.82 -16.22 31.74
CA GLU A 224 -4.23 -16.06 31.40
C GLU A 224 -5.04 -15.35 32.48
#